data_e4f8050365da15a1416c0c0310355f09
#
_entry.id   e4f8050365da15a1416c0c0310355f09
#
_cell.length_a   1.000
_cell.length_b   1.000
_cell.length_c   1.000
_cell.angle_alpha   90.00
_cell.angle_beta   90.00
_cell.angle_gamma   90.00
#
_symmetry.space_group_name_H-M   'P 1'
#
loop_
_entity.id
_entity.type
_entity.pdbx_description
1 polymer ?
#
loop_
_entity_poly.entity_id
_entity_poly.type
_entity_poly.pdbx_seq_one_letter_code
_entity_poly.pdbx_strand_id
1 'polypeptide(L)'
;MSQPITLYAVPESTYCARVRLVLELKSVEYIEERPVGGSYKSEDYRCLVPAGSVPAIQINGTILHDSDAIVELLEDLFEEPKLRSNDPLDRAILKSITRFHDTRLEPALRTLFPLVGNSGQIKVAKESVAVMNEHLDRLDVLVNPRPYLGGETLSLADCAYATTLFMMEDIANSMGLSPRVSQKISGWRNTLYATDVVRQIIDQNRAAIAAWIATKLN
;
A
#
# COMPACT_ATOMS: atom_id res chain seq x y z
N MET A 1 14.24 -25.86 -12.64
CA MET A 1 14.43 -24.44 -12.35
C MET A 1 13.03 -23.88 -12.14
N SER A 2 12.73 -23.31 -10.97
CA SER A 2 11.45 -22.63 -10.73
C SER A 2 11.35 -21.42 -11.68
N GLN A 3 10.18 -21.19 -12.28
CA GLN A 3 9.95 -19.99 -13.07
C GLN A 3 10.09 -18.77 -12.16
N PRO A 4 10.67 -17.66 -12.65
CA PRO A 4 10.73 -16.43 -11.86
C PRO A 4 9.33 -15.95 -11.51
N ILE A 5 9.19 -15.27 -10.36
CA ILE A 5 7.95 -14.59 -9.99
C ILE A 5 7.76 -13.41 -10.95
N THR A 6 6.58 -13.30 -11.57
CA THR A 6 6.18 -12.10 -12.30
C THR A 6 5.17 -11.32 -11.48
N LEU A 7 5.45 -10.03 -11.23
CA LEU A 7 4.55 -9.09 -10.57
C LEU A 7 3.89 -8.18 -11.60
N TYR A 8 2.58 -8.28 -11.75
CA TYR A 8 1.78 -7.33 -12.54
C TYR A 8 1.38 -6.16 -11.66
N ALA A 9 1.90 -4.97 -11.98
CA ALA A 9 1.78 -3.81 -11.11
C ALA A 9 1.66 -2.49 -11.88
N VAL A 10 1.21 -1.45 -11.16
CA VAL A 10 1.28 -0.05 -11.58
C VAL A 10 2.02 0.75 -10.49
N PRO A 11 2.85 1.73 -10.87
CA PRO A 11 3.77 2.39 -9.94
C PRO A 11 3.05 3.24 -8.88
N GLU A 12 1.88 3.81 -9.21
CA GLU A 12 1.11 4.67 -8.31
C GLU A 12 0.25 3.91 -7.30
N SER A 13 0.17 2.58 -7.37
CA SER A 13 -0.67 1.79 -6.47
C SER A 13 0.01 1.49 -5.13
N THR A 14 -0.62 1.86 -4.02
CA THR A 14 -0.21 1.50 -2.65
C THR A 14 -0.18 -0.02 -2.44
N TYR A 15 -1.17 -0.73 -2.98
CA TYR A 15 -1.23 -2.18 -2.91
C TYR A 15 -0.11 -2.88 -3.70
N CYS A 16 0.29 -2.31 -4.86
CA CYS A 16 1.47 -2.80 -5.59
C CYS A 16 2.75 -2.51 -4.83
N ALA A 17 2.88 -1.32 -4.25
CA ALA A 17 4.02 -0.94 -3.43
C ALA A 17 4.18 -1.86 -2.21
N ARG A 18 3.07 -2.29 -1.58
CA ARG A 18 3.09 -3.28 -0.49
C ARG A 18 3.73 -4.60 -0.91
N VAL A 19 3.38 -5.13 -2.08
CA VAL A 19 3.95 -6.39 -2.59
C VAL A 19 5.41 -6.21 -2.96
N ARG A 20 5.77 -5.11 -3.66
CA ARG A 20 7.18 -4.78 -3.94
C ARG A 20 8.01 -4.74 -2.66
N LEU A 21 7.49 -4.05 -1.63
CA LEU A 21 8.19 -3.92 -0.35
C LEU A 21 8.48 -5.29 0.27
N VAL A 22 7.52 -6.21 0.27
CA VAL A 22 7.72 -7.54 0.83
C VAL A 22 8.72 -8.35 -0.01
N LEU A 23 8.64 -8.29 -1.35
CA LEU A 23 9.63 -8.94 -2.24
C LEU A 23 11.05 -8.43 -1.99
N GLU A 24 11.22 -7.10 -1.88
CA GLU A 24 12.52 -6.47 -1.62
C GLU A 24 13.04 -6.82 -0.21
N LEU A 25 12.20 -6.75 0.83
CA LEU A 25 12.58 -7.12 2.19
C LEU A 25 13.07 -8.57 2.26
N LYS A 26 12.45 -9.47 1.50
CA LYS A 26 12.83 -10.89 1.44
C LYS A 26 13.92 -11.19 0.41
N SER A 27 14.45 -10.17 -0.28
CA SER A 27 15.47 -10.31 -1.33
C SER A 27 15.08 -11.33 -2.41
N VAL A 28 13.80 -11.35 -2.77
CA VAL A 28 13.25 -12.25 -3.79
C VAL A 28 13.40 -11.60 -5.16
N GLU A 29 14.05 -12.31 -6.08
CA GLU A 29 14.12 -11.87 -7.48
C GLU A 29 12.76 -12.02 -8.17
N TYR A 30 12.33 -10.99 -8.87
CA TYR A 30 11.07 -10.97 -9.63
C TYR A 30 11.18 -10.11 -10.89
N ILE A 31 10.28 -10.36 -11.83
CA ILE A 31 10.09 -9.53 -13.02
C ILE A 31 8.84 -8.68 -12.79
N GLU A 32 8.96 -7.38 -12.94
CA GLU A 32 7.78 -6.50 -12.88
C GLU A 32 7.29 -6.18 -14.29
N GLU A 33 6.00 -6.42 -14.52
CA GLU A 33 5.32 -6.12 -15.76
C GLU A 33 4.11 -5.22 -15.54
N ARG A 34 3.81 -4.40 -16.54
CA ARG A 34 2.54 -3.68 -16.57
C ARG A 34 1.40 -4.64 -16.97
N PRO A 35 0.17 -4.36 -16.54
CA PRO A 35 -0.99 -5.11 -17.00
C PRO A 35 -1.06 -5.18 -18.52
N VAL A 36 -1.28 -6.38 -19.06
CA VAL A 36 -1.42 -6.64 -20.50
C VAL A 36 -2.51 -5.74 -21.08
N GLY A 37 -2.31 -5.22 -22.29
CA GLY A 37 -3.23 -4.23 -22.89
C GLY A 37 -3.12 -2.82 -22.28
N GLY A 38 -2.08 -2.56 -21.45
CA GLY A 38 -1.75 -1.24 -20.89
C GLY A 38 -2.62 -0.80 -19.70
N SER A 39 -3.59 -1.61 -19.29
CA SER A 39 -4.48 -1.29 -18.15
C SER A 39 -4.98 -2.56 -17.46
N TYR A 40 -5.06 -2.52 -16.13
CA TYR A 40 -5.71 -3.60 -15.37
C TYR A 40 -7.24 -3.71 -15.64
N LYS A 41 -7.81 -2.75 -16.38
CA LYS A 41 -9.21 -2.76 -16.84
C LYS A 41 -9.36 -3.33 -18.26
N SER A 42 -8.26 -3.59 -18.98
CA SER A 42 -8.31 -4.16 -20.33
C SER A 42 -8.90 -5.57 -20.30
N GLU A 43 -9.48 -5.98 -21.42
CA GLU A 43 -10.02 -7.33 -21.59
C GLU A 43 -8.89 -8.37 -21.51
N ASP A 44 -7.76 -8.11 -22.16
CA ASP A 44 -6.59 -8.98 -22.16
C ASP A 44 -6.09 -9.26 -20.74
N TYR A 45 -6.00 -8.22 -19.89
CA TYR A 45 -5.59 -8.42 -18.51
C TYR A 45 -6.65 -9.16 -17.69
N ARG A 46 -7.93 -8.92 -17.91
CA ARG A 46 -9.02 -9.64 -17.23
C ARG A 46 -9.10 -11.11 -17.62
N CYS A 47 -8.65 -11.49 -18.82
CA CYS A 47 -8.48 -12.89 -19.18
C CYS A 47 -7.40 -13.57 -18.32
N LEU A 48 -6.37 -12.84 -17.92
CA LEU A 48 -5.30 -13.33 -17.06
C LEU A 48 -5.68 -13.23 -15.56
N VAL A 49 -6.22 -12.07 -15.16
CA VAL A 49 -6.63 -11.74 -13.79
C VAL A 49 -8.09 -11.33 -13.79
N PRO A 50 -9.06 -12.29 -13.64
CA PRO A 50 -10.49 -11.99 -13.76
C PRO A 50 -11.01 -10.89 -12.84
N ALA A 51 -10.37 -10.70 -11.67
CA ALA A 51 -10.68 -9.61 -10.75
C ALA A 51 -10.43 -8.21 -11.35
N GLY A 52 -9.63 -8.10 -12.42
CA GLY A 52 -9.30 -6.81 -13.06
C GLY A 52 -8.66 -5.83 -12.07
N SER A 53 -7.77 -6.33 -11.22
CA SER A 53 -7.10 -5.56 -10.15
C SER A 53 -5.60 -5.79 -10.16
N VAL A 54 -4.86 -4.84 -9.61
CA VAL A 54 -3.43 -4.96 -9.32
C VAL A 54 -3.19 -4.72 -7.83
N PRO A 55 -2.16 -5.38 -7.23
CA PRO A 55 -1.21 -6.29 -7.86
C PRO A 55 -1.79 -7.66 -8.17
N ALA A 56 -1.15 -8.37 -9.09
CA ALA A 56 -1.24 -9.82 -9.21
C ALA A 56 0.17 -10.39 -9.38
N ILE A 57 0.40 -11.63 -8.94
CA ILE A 57 1.64 -12.35 -9.21
C ILE A 57 1.37 -13.61 -10.03
N GLN A 58 2.36 -13.97 -10.86
CA GLN A 58 2.44 -15.30 -11.45
C GLN A 58 3.59 -16.05 -10.82
N ILE A 59 3.30 -17.22 -10.28
CA ILE A 59 4.30 -18.11 -9.67
C ILE A 59 4.01 -19.55 -10.09
N ASN A 60 4.99 -20.24 -10.66
CA ASN A 60 4.85 -21.62 -11.15
C ASN A 60 3.61 -21.83 -12.05
N GLY A 61 3.31 -20.85 -12.91
CA GLY A 61 2.16 -20.88 -13.82
C GLY A 61 0.81 -20.54 -13.18
N THR A 62 0.75 -20.35 -11.86
CA THR A 62 -0.47 -19.95 -11.14
C THR A 62 -0.52 -18.44 -10.98
N ILE A 63 -1.70 -17.85 -11.26
CA ILE A 63 -1.98 -16.43 -11.01
C ILE A 63 -2.65 -16.29 -9.65
N LEU A 64 -2.10 -15.40 -8.81
CA LEU A 64 -2.70 -14.96 -7.55
C LEU A 64 -2.88 -13.45 -7.58
N HIS A 65 -4.03 -12.98 -7.17
CA HIS A 65 -4.33 -11.57 -6.99
C HIS A 65 -4.72 -11.27 -5.53
N ASP A 66 -4.91 -9.98 -5.19
CA ASP A 66 -5.06 -9.47 -3.84
C ASP A 66 -3.72 -9.35 -3.08
N SER A 67 -3.36 -8.10 -2.75
CA SER A 67 -2.06 -7.80 -2.14
C SER A 67 -1.85 -8.49 -0.80
N ASP A 68 -2.92 -8.66 0.00
CA ASP A 68 -2.85 -9.29 1.30
C ASP A 68 -2.62 -10.81 1.17
N ALA A 69 -3.33 -11.47 0.25
CA ALA A 69 -3.10 -12.89 -0.05
C ALA A 69 -1.70 -13.13 -0.63
N ILE A 70 -1.23 -12.22 -1.49
CA ILE A 70 0.12 -12.32 -2.09
C ILE A 70 1.21 -12.23 -1.01
N VAL A 71 1.15 -11.24 -0.11
CA VAL A 71 2.19 -11.08 0.91
C VAL A 71 2.17 -12.22 1.95
N GLU A 72 1.00 -12.79 2.25
CA GLU A 72 0.92 -13.99 3.09
C GLU A 72 1.57 -15.20 2.42
N LEU A 73 1.33 -15.41 1.11
CA LEU A 73 2.01 -16.47 0.36
C LEU A 73 3.53 -16.27 0.34
N LEU A 74 3.99 -15.04 0.10
CA LEU A 74 5.42 -14.72 0.11
C LEU A 74 6.06 -14.97 1.48
N GLU A 75 5.33 -14.69 2.58
CA GLU A 75 5.78 -15.00 3.93
C GLU A 75 5.92 -16.50 4.19
N ASP A 76 5.01 -17.32 3.63
CA ASP A 76 5.07 -18.78 3.75
C ASP A 76 6.16 -19.42 2.87
N LEU A 77 6.46 -18.82 1.70
CA LEU A 77 7.46 -19.34 0.77
C LEU A 77 8.90 -18.93 1.13
N PHE A 78 9.08 -17.76 1.73
CA PHE A 78 10.38 -17.17 2.03
C PHE A 78 10.43 -16.84 3.53
N GLU A 79 11.02 -17.72 4.31
CA GLU A 79 10.95 -17.64 5.79
C GLU A 79 11.65 -16.41 6.36
N GLU A 80 12.74 -15.92 5.75
CA GLU A 80 13.54 -14.81 6.28
C GLU A 80 13.55 -13.59 5.34
N PRO A 81 13.57 -12.38 5.90
CA PRO A 81 13.26 -12.08 7.31
C PRO A 81 11.79 -12.33 7.63
N LYS A 82 11.50 -12.77 8.87
CA LYS A 82 10.12 -12.96 9.33
C LYS A 82 9.39 -11.62 9.46
N LEU A 83 8.27 -11.50 8.75
CA LEU A 83 7.39 -10.33 8.80
C LEU A 83 6.06 -10.63 9.51
N ARG A 84 5.91 -11.85 10.04
CA ARG A 84 4.71 -12.34 10.73
C ARG A 84 5.08 -12.99 12.06
N SER A 85 4.41 -12.62 13.14
CA SER A 85 4.64 -13.22 14.46
C SER A 85 4.35 -14.72 14.47
N ASN A 86 5.12 -15.47 15.25
CA ASN A 86 4.83 -16.89 15.51
C ASN A 86 3.65 -17.06 16.50
N ASP A 87 3.37 -16.06 17.33
CA ASP A 87 2.23 -16.09 18.25
C ASP A 87 0.91 -15.89 17.49
N PRO A 88 -0.07 -16.80 17.63
CA PRO A 88 -1.33 -16.70 16.90
C PRO A 88 -2.16 -15.45 17.25
N LEU A 89 -2.10 -14.98 18.51
CA LEU A 89 -2.85 -13.80 18.94
C LEU A 89 -2.24 -12.53 18.36
N ASP A 90 -0.91 -12.39 18.42
CA ASP A 90 -0.21 -11.27 17.81
C ASP A 90 -0.46 -11.21 16.31
N ARG A 91 -0.41 -12.37 15.62
CA ARG A 91 -0.78 -12.43 14.19
C ARG A 91 -2.18 -11.92 13.92
N ALA A 92 -3.16 -12.36 14.75
CA ALA A 92 -4.55 -11.94 14.58
C ALA A 92 -4.72 -10.43 14.82
N ILE A 93 -4.03 -9.87 15.82
CA ILE A 93 -4.03 -8.43 16.10
C ILE A 93 -3.44 -7.65 14.91
N LEU A 94 -2.25 -8.01 14.45
CA LEU A 94 -1.60 -7.36 13.30
C LEU A 94 -2.44 -7.50 12.02
N LYS A 95 -3.07 -8.67 11.83
CA LYS A 95 -3.99 -8.87 10.70
C LYS A 95 -5.22 -7.98 10.79
N SER A 96 -5.78 -7.78 11.99
CA SER A 96 -6.92 -6.86 12.17
C SER A 96 -6.54 -5.41 11.84
N ILE A 97 -5.32 -4.98 12.18
CA ILE A 97 -4.77 -3.66 11.82
C ILE A 97 -4.59 -3.55 10.30
N THR A 98 -4.05 -4.58 9.66
CA THR A 98 -3.97 -4.66 8.19
C THR A 98 -5.35 -4.58 7.54
N ARG A 99 -6.34 -5.31 8.07
CA ARG A 99 -7.72 -5.25 7.56
C ARG A 99 -8.36 -3.88 7.75
N PHE A 100 -8.02 -3.16 8.82
CA PHE A 100 -8.46 -1.78 8.98
C PHE A 100 -7.91 -0.86 7.88
N HIS A 101 -6.64 -1.03 7.49
CA HIS A 101 -6.08 -0.34 6.32
C HIS A 101 -6.91 -0.64 5.08
N ASP A 102 -7.07 -1.92 4.73
CA ASP A 102 -7.66 -2.35 3.46
C ASP A 102 -9.15 -2.02 3.34
N THR A 103 -9.88 -1.97 4.47
CA THR A 103 -11.35 -1.81 4.46
C THR A 103 -11.84 -0.45 4.93
N ARG A 104 -10.96 0.42 5.45
CA ARG A 104 -11.34 1.74 5.99
C ARG A 104 -10.44 2.85 5.49
N LEU A 105 -9.15 2.82 5.81
CA LEU A 105 -8.27 3.95 5.55
C LEU A 105 -7.97 4.13 4.06
N GLU A 106 -7.58 3.07 3.38
CA GLU A 106 -7.24 3.13 1.96
C GLU A 106 -8.45 3.41 1.07
N PRO A 107 -9.64 2.81 1.30
CA PRO A 107 -10.86 3.23 0.60
C PRO A 107 -11.22 4.71 0.82
N ALA A 108 -11.01 5.26 2.03
CA ALA A 108 -11.22 6.68 2.28
C ALA A 108 -10.25 7.55 1.47
N LEU A 109 -8.95 7.17 1.41
CA LEU A 109 -7.98 7.83 0.54
C LEU A 109 -8.43 7.79 -0.93
N ARG A 110 -8.96 6.66 -1.42
CA ARG A 110 -9.41 6.50 -2.82
C ARG A 110 -10.51 7.48 -3.21
N THR A 111 -11.32 7.96 -2.27
CA THR A 111 -12.36 8.96 -2.56
C THR A 111 -11.77 10.30 -3.03
N LEU A 112 -10.51 10.59 -2.71
CA LEU A 112 -9.84 11.83 -3.10
C LEU A 112 -9.31 11.80 -4.55
N PHE A 113 -9.00 10.63 -5.12
CA PHE A 113 -8.40 10.53 -6.45
C PHE A 113 -9.21 11.21 -7.57
N PRO A 114 -10.54 11.00 -7.69
CA PRO A 114 -11.34 11.66 -8.73
C PRO A 114 -11.48 13.18 -8.53
N LEU A 115 -11.08 13.70 -7.36
CA LEU A 115 -11.23 15.12 -6.99
C LEU A 115 -9.97 15.93 -7.30
N VAL A 116 -8.82 15.27 -7.52
CA VAL A 116 -7.56 15.94 -7.91
C VAL A 116 -7.74 16.66 -9.24
N GLY A 117 -7.38 17.94 -9.28
CA GLY A 117 -7.55 18.80 -10.47
C GLY A 117 -8.98 19.33 -10.68
N ASN A 118 -9.93 19.01 -9.79
CA ASN A 118 -11.32 19.46 -9.89
C ASN A 118 -11.65 20.50 -8.80
N SER A 119 -11.30 21.77 -9.06
CA SER A 119 -11.53 22.87 -8.11
C SER A 119 -13.00 23.09 -7.76
N GLY A 120 -13.94 22.73 -8.64
CA GLY A 120 -15.37 22.82 -8.41
C GLY A 120 -15.88 21.87 -7.32
N GLN A 121 -15.09 20.87 -6.94
CA GLN A 121 -15.45 19.86 -5.93
C GLN A 121 -14.69 20.00 -4.61
N ILE A 122 -14.12 21.15 -4.32
CA ILE A 122 -13.33 21.35 -3.09
C ILE A 122 -14.13 21.07 -1.80
N LYS A 123 -15.46 21.28 -1.80
CA LYS A 123 -16.32 20.93 -0.67
C LYS A 123 -16.34 19.41 -0.44
N VAL A 124 -16.52 18.63 -1.50
CA VAL A 124 -16.49 17.16 -1.43
C VAL A 124 -15.13 16.67 -0.98
N ALA A 125 -14.04 17.30 -1.48
CA ALA A 125 -12.68 16.95 -1.04
C ALA A 125 -12.48 17.20 0.46
N LYS A 126 -12.98 18.30 1.01
CA LYS A 126 -12.93 18.58 2.46
C LYS A 126 -13.72 17.53 3.27
N GLU A 127 -14.90 17.13 2.80
CA GLU A 127 -15.71 16.08 3.43
C GLU A 127 -14.98 14.72 3.40
N SER A 128 -14.36 14.36 2.28
CA SER A 128 -13.54 13.14 2.14
C SER A 128 -12.33 13.16 3.07
N VAL A 129 -11.62 14.29 3.20
CA VAL A 129 -10.52 14.45 4.16
C VAL A 129 -11.02 14.35 5.60
N ALA A 130 -12.21 14.86 5.91
CA ALA A 130 -12.79 14.72 7.25
C ALA A 130 -13.05 13.24 7.60
N VAL A 131 -13.61 12.45 6.68
CA VAL A 131 -13.80 10.99 6.87
C VAL A 131 -12.45 10.29 7.04
N MET A 132 -11.44 10.64 6.22
CA MET A 132 -10.09 10.09 6.36
C MET A 132 -9.49 10.42 7.73
N ASN A 133 -9.68 11.64 8.24
CA ASN A 133 -9.25 12.04 9.58
C ASN A 133 -9.90 11.20 10.69
N GLU A 134 -11.19 10.87 10.58
CA GLU A 134 -11.85 9.97 11.53
C GLU A 134 -11.19 8.58 11.54
N HIS A 135 -10.78 8.07 10.37
CA HIS A 135 -10.07 6.80 10.31
C HIS A 135 -8.65 6.91 10.87
N LEU A 136 -7.96 8.05 10.69
CA LEU A 136 -6.67 8.30 11.32
C LEU A 136 -6.78 8.38 12.85
N ASP A 137 -7.81 9.05 13.38
CA ASP A 137 -8.08 9.11 14.82
C ASP A 137 -8.34 7.70 15.40
N ARG A 138 -9.05 6.84 14.68
CA ARG A 138 -9.28 5.44 15.08
C ARG A 138 -8.00 4.61 14.97
N LEU A 139 -7.22 4.79 13.90
CA LEU A 139 -5.92 4.14 13.74
C LEU A 139 -4.99 4.47 14.90
N ASP A 140 -4.96 5.73 15.34
CA ASP A 140 -4.14 6.15 16.47
C ASP A 140 -4.45 5.37 17.75
N VAL A 141 -5.71 5.02 17.98
CA VAL A 141 -6.11 4.17 19.11
C VAL A 141 -5.71 2.71 18.91
N LEU A 142 -5.80 2.20 17.66
CA LEU A 142 -5.56 0.80 17.34
C LEU A 142 -4.08 0.42 17.35
N VAL A 143 -3.18 1.35 17.03
CA VAL A 143 -1.75 1.05 16.85
C VAL A 143 -0.89 1.51 18.04
N ASN A 144 0.18 0.75 18.31
CA ASN A 144 1.19 1.08 19.31
C ASN A 144 2.57 0.62 18.82
N PRO A 145 3.18 1.32 17.84
CA PRO A 145 4.48 0.95 17.27
C PRO A 145 5.60 1.01 18.31
N ARG A 146 6.56 0.01 18.27
CA ARG A 146 7.69 -0.10 19.23
C ARG A 146 8.98 -0.64 18.57
N PRO A 147 9.64 -0.01 17.68
CA PRO A 147 9.27 1.16 16.86
C PRO A 147 8.33 0.82 15.70
N TYR A 148 8.11 -0.46 15.39
CA TYR A 148 7.20 -0.98 14.37
C TYR A 148 5.96 -1.61 15.00
N LEU A 149 4.95 -1.94 14.20
CA LEU A 149 3.76 -2.67 14.66
C LEU A 149 4.10 -4.09 15.12
N GLY A 150 5.08 -4.71 14.48
CA GLY A 150 5.61 -6.03 14.88
C GLY A 150 6.52 -6.01 16.11
N GLY A 151 6.71 -4.86 16.74
CA GLY A 151 7.67 -4.67 17.83
C GLY A 151 9.00 -4.09 17.34
N GLU A 152 10.11 -4.79 17.56
CA GLU A 152 11.45 -4.34 17.14
C GLU A 152 11.72 -4.53 15.65
N THR A 153 10.92 -5.35 14.97
CA THR A 153 11.06 -5.65 13.55
C THR A 153 9.80 -5.29 12.76
N LEU A 154 9.99 -5.00 11.48
CA LEU A 154 8.89 -4.77 10.54
C LEU A 154 7.95 -5.99 10.49
N SER A 155 6.67 -5.72 10.29
CA SER A 155 5.64 -6.72 10.05
C SER A 155 4.90 -6.49 8.73
N LEU A 156 4.14 -7.49 8.27
CA LEU A 156 3.25 -7.33 7.12
C LEU A 156 2.23 -6.19 7.32
N ALA A 157 1.86 -5.89 8.58
CA ALA A 157 1.01 -4.75 8.89
C ALA A 157 1.72 -3.43 8.61
N ASP A 158 2.99 -3.28 8.97
CA ASP A 158 3.80 -2.10 8.63
C ASP A 158 3.88 -1.90 7.11
N CYS A 159 4.09 -3.00 6.36
CA CYS A 159 4.17 -2.96 4.90
C CYS A 159 2.86 -2.45 4.26
N ALA A 160 1.71 -2.72 4.86
CA ALA A 160 0.42 -2.23 4.35
C ALA A 160 0.30 -0.70 4.42
N TYR A 161 0.84 -0.09 5.47
CA TYR A 161 0.70 1.35 5.71
C TYR A 161 1.82 2.19 5.09
N ALA A 162 2.97 1.60 4.80
CA ALA A 162 4.20 2.31 4.45
C ALA A 162 4.01 3.42 3.41
N THR A 163 3.41 3.11 2.26
CA THR A 163 3.18 4.10 1.19
C THR A 163 1.90 4.90 1.39
N THR A 164 0.86 4.32 1.97
CA THR A 164 -0.44 4.97 2.18
C THR A 164 -0.32 6.19 3.08
N LEU A 165 0.49 6.12 4.16
CA LEU A 165 0.71 7.23 5.09
C LEU A 165 1.34 8.47 4.46
N PHE A 166 2.10 8.31 3.36
CA PHE A 166 2.64 9.42 2.57
C PHE A 166 1.66 9.86 1.49
N MET A 167 1.07 8.92 0.78
CA MET A 167 0.15 9.22 -0.32
C MET A 167 -1.06 10.04 0.13
N MET A 168 -1.57 9.80 1.35
CA MET A 168 -2.67 10.61 1.93
C MET A 168 -2.32 12.09 1.96
N GLU A 169 -1.11 12.43 2.40
CA GLU A 169 -0.64 13.81 2.46
C GLU A 169 -0.41 14.38 1.07
N ASP A 170 0.28 13.64 0.20
CA ASP A 170 0.60 14.09 -1.15
C ASP A 170 -0.68 14.38 -1.98
N ILE A 171 -1.69 13.51 -1.90
CA ILE A 171 -2.98 13.70 -2.58
C ILE A 171 -3.76 14.88 -1.97
N ALA A 172 -3.89 14.95 -0.64
CA ALA A 172 -4.64 16.03 -0.01
C ALA A 172 -3.96 17.39 -0.25
N ASN A 173 -2.63 17.46 -0.14
CA ASN A 173 -1.85 18.67 -0.35
C ASN A 173 -1.98 19.20 -1.79
N SER A 174 -2.14 18.33 -2.79
CA SER A 174 -2.37 18.75 -4.18
C SER A 174 -3.66 19.55 -4.37
N MET A 175 -4.59 19.45 -3.41
CA MET A 175 -5.86 20.19 -3.37
C MET A 175 -5.86 21.31 -2.31
N GLY A 176 -4.70 21.63 -1.70
CA GLY A 176 -4.59 22.62 -0.63
C GLY A 176 -5.22 22.17 0.70
N LEU A 177 -5.36 20.86 0.91
CA LEU A 177 -5.89 20.24 2.12
C LEU A 177 -4.78 19.45 2.84
N SER A 178 -4.95 19.25 4.16
CA SER A 178 -3.98 18.50 4.96
C SER A 178 -4.71 17.53 5.90
N PRO A 179 -4.36 16.23 5.90
CA PRO A 179 -4.88 15.29 6.89
C PRO A 179 -4.29 15.59 8.29
N ARG A 180 -5.05 15.24 9.32
CA ARG A 180 -4.58 15.33 10.72
C ARG A 180 -3.85 14.03 11.07
N VAL A 181 -2.54 14.07 11.07
CA VAL A 181 -1.72 12.93 11.49
C VAL A 181 -1.23 13.17 12.91
N SER A 182 -1.53 12.24 13.83
CA SER A 182 -1.07 12.33 15.22
C SER A 182 0.46 12.25 15.33
N GLN A 183 1.02 12.67 16.48
CA GLN A 183 2.45 12.54 16.74
C GLN A 183 2.88 11.06 16.73
N LYS A 184 2.05 10.14 17.24
CA LYS A 184 2.32 8.70 17.24
C LYS A 184 2.42 8.14 15.82
N ILE A 185 1.42 8.40 14.97
CA ILE A 185 1.40 7.93 13.57
C ILE A 185 2.54 8.58 12.79
N SER A 186 2.80 9.88 13.01
CA SER A 186 3.92 10.59 12.38
C SER A 186 5.28 10.02 12.79
N GLY A 187 5.47 9.70 14.07
CA GLY A 187 6.67 9.05 14.57
C GLY A 187 6.88 7.67 13.94
N TRP A 188 5.85 6.86 13.91
CA TRP A 188 5.88 5.54 13.25
C TRP A 188 6.20 5.67 11.75
N ARG A 189 5.51 6.56 11.04
CA ARG A 189 5.80 6.85 9.63
C ARG A 189 7.26 7.24 9.40
N ASN A 190 7.84 8.09 10.26
CA ASN A 190 9.23 8.50 10.16
C ASN A 190 10.19 7.32 10.39
N THR A 191 9.87 6.42 11.32
CA THR A 191 10.62 5.17 11.52
C THR A 191 10.59 4.27 10.29
N LEU A 192 9.42 4.10 9.67
CA LEU A 192 9.29 3.37 8.40
C LEU A 192 10.16 3.99 7.31
N TYR A 193 10.11 5.31 7.15
CA TYR A 193 10.92 6.03 6.16
C TYR A 193 12.43 5.98 6.45
N ALA A 194 12.84 5.84 7.72
CA ALA A 194 14.25 5.69 8.07
C ALA A 194 14.85 4.32 7.64
N THR A 195 14.01 3.33 7.33
CA THR A 195 14.45 2.02 6.86
C THR A 195 14.74 2.07 5.36
N ASP A 196 15.96 1.78 4.92
CA ASP A 196 16.43 2.04 3.55
C ASP A 196 15.54 1.41 2.47
N VAL A 197 15.19 0.13 2.60
CA VAL A 197 14.32 -0.58 1.64
C VAL A 197 12.93 0.04 1.60
N VAL A 198 12.37 0.39 2.77
CA VAL A 198 11.05 1.02 2.88
C VAL A 198 11.06 2.40 2.23
N ARG A 199 12.10 3.21 2.50
CA ARG A 199 12.28 4.54 1.89
C ARG A 199 12.34 4.45 0.37
N GLN A 200 13.10 3.50 -0.19
CA GLN A 200 13.21 3.32 -1.63
C GLN A 200 11.83 3.10 -2.27
N ILE A 201 11.02 2.21 -1.70
CA ILE A 201 9.67 1.93 -2.22
C ILE A 201 8.73 3.12 -2.05
N ILE A 202 8.81 3.84 -0.90
CA ILE A 202 8.03 5.05 -0.68
C ILE A 202 8.39 6.12 -1.72
N ASP A 203 9.68 6.38 -1.96
CA ASP A 203 10.14 7.42 -2.88
C ASP A 203 9.73 7.10 -4.33
N GLN A 204 9.83 5.84 -4.75
CA GLN A 204 9.34 5.39 -6.06
C GLN A 204 7.81 5.61 -6.20
N ASN A 205 7.04 5.24 -5.19
CA ASN A 205 5.59 5.42 -5.21
C ASN A 205 5.21 6.91 -5.19
N ARG A 206 5.87 7.75 -4.38
CA ARG A 206 5.66 9.20 -4.34
C ARG A 206 6.00 9.88 -5.66
N ALA A 207 7.09 9.48 -6.30
CA ALA A 207 7.44 9.98 -7.63
C ALA A 207 6.36 9.66 -8.67
N ALA A 208 5.82 8.44 -8.64
CA ALA A 208 4.73 8.03 -9.52
C ALA A 208 3.43 8.81 -9.25
N ILE A 209 3.09 9.02 -7.98
CA ILE A 209 1.93 9.83 -7.56
C ILE A 209 2.10 11.29 -7.96
N ALA A 210 3.27 11.88 -7.79
CA ALA A 210 3.55 13.24 -8.22
C ALA A 210 3.36 13.40 -9.74
N ALA A 211 3.88 12.46 -10.52
CA ALA A 211 3.67 12.44 -11.97
C ALA A 211 2.18 12.30 -12.33
N TRP A 212 1.44 11.43 -11.65
CA TRP A 212 0.01 11.27 -11.86
C TRP A 212 -0.77 12.55 -11.48
N ILE A 213 -0.47 13.19 -10.35
CA ILE A 213 -1.08 14.47 -9.93
C ILE A 213 -0.84 15.52 -11.02
N ALA A 214 0.39 15.63 -11.55
CA ALA A 214 0.71 16.59 -12.59
C ALA A 214 -0.16 16.41 -13.86
N THR A 215 -0.53 15.16 -14.21
CA THR A 215 -1.45 14.91 -15.34
C THR A 215 -2.89 15.37 -15.07
N LYS A 216 -3.27 15.60 -13.83
CA LYS A 216 -4.62 16.04 -13.43
C LYS A 216 -4.73 17.55 -13.26
N LEU A 217 -3.60 18.22 -13.05
CA LEU A 217 -3.55 19.68 -12.86
C LEU A 217 -3.30 20.46 -14.16
N ASN A 218 -2.87 19.77 -15.24
CA ASN A 218 -2.70 20.29 -16.59
C ASN A 218 -3.97 20.04 -17.44
#